data_db5a11ddb64eefd4c7cd8bcb8c4c900b
#
_entry.id   db5a11ddb64eefd4c7cd8bcb8c4c900b
#
_cell.length_a   1.000
_cell.length_b   1.000
_cell.length_c   1.000
_cell.angle_alpha   90.00
_cell.angle_beta   90.00
_cell.angle_gamma   90.00
#
_symmetry.space_group_name_H-M   'P 1'
#
loop_
_entity.id
_entity.type
_entity.pdbx_description
1 polymer ?
#
loop_
_entity_poly.entity_id
_entity_poly.type
_entity_poly.pdbx_seq_one_letter_code
_entity_poly.pdbx_strand_id
1 'polypeptide(L)'
;MKRVFMSLMMLLAGFAVTFAEDLPEITFETITHDFGTFPEENGKVSCVFEFTNTGKADLVLQKVRASCGCTTPEWTKEPVKPGEKGVVKATYNATGRPGSFSKTITVTSNAGEKRLSIKGEVIPKAQKVEDKYPHEFGGLRMMKKNVYFNTIFYPEAKSEVIEVINNSDKEVKVSFQGVPKYISVTPLTLKAGEKGELKFVMNTKDAGVWGSFKESINVVVDGKEYTETPINLYGNVAENFSTMTAEEKANAPVLSVGNSISLGKINTSTTKTYEITVKNDGKSNLIIRAINIDSKNATVTVPSKAIKPGKTGAIRFKLNGNGLKIGKFTQRMTVVSNDPNRSVFVINLNGEVE
;
A
#
# COMPACT_ATOMS: atom_id res chain seq x y z
N MET A 1 -5.56 65.02 88.86
CA MET A 1 -4.29 64.59 88.25
C MET A 1 -4.59 63.52 87.15
N LYS A 2 -4.80 63.92 85.92
CA LYS A 2 -4.79 63.05 84.80
C LYS A 2 -4.20 63.76 83.58
N ARG A 3 -3.02 63.43 83.17
CA ARG A 3 -2.33 64.01 82.01
C ARG A 3 -2.92 63.39 80.73
N VAL A 4 -3.42 64.29 79.86
CA VAL A 4 -3.90 63.91 78.51
C VAL A 4 -2.71 64.08 77.57
N PHE A 5 -2.25 62.94 76.96
CA PHE A 5 -1.29 62.92 75.84
C PHE A 5 -2.09 62.97 74.56
N MET A 6 -1.95 64.10 73.83
CA MET A 6 -2.49 64.28 72.49
C MET A 6 -1.45 63.78 71.46
N SER A 7 -1.68 62.60 70.88
CA SER A 7 -0.86 62.06 69.80
C SER A 7 -1.29 62.64 68.47
N LEU A 8 -0.40 63.39 67.82
CA LEU A 8 -0.53 63.93 66.49
C LEU A 8 -0.21 62.82 65.45
N MET A 9 -1.24 62.29 64.81
CA MET A 9 -1.13 61.28 63.76
C MET A 9 -0.92 61.94 62.40
N MET A 10 0.31 61.98 61.88
CA MET A 10 0.65 62.58 60.59
C MET A 10 0.25 61.57 59.47
N LEU A 11 -0.77 61.88 58.68
CA LEU A 11 -1.28 61.12 57.58
C LEU A 11 -0.36 61.36 56.38
N LEU A 12 0.59 60.41 56.11
CA LEU A 12 1.32 60.39 54.85
C LEU A 12 0.42 59.77 53.78
N ALA A 13 -0.19 60.61 52.94
CA ALA A 13 -0.83 60.19 51.71
C ALA A 13 0.28 59.79 50.69
N GLY A 14 0.63 58.52 50.64
CA GLY A 14 1.51 57.98 49.60
C GLY A 14 0.77 58.02 48.25
N PHE A 15 1.18 58.88 47.34
CA PHE A 15 0.81 58.85 45.94
C PHE A 15 1.52 57.64 45.33
N ALA A 16 0.79 56.54 45.13
CA ALA A 16 1.25 55.44 44.31
C ALA A 16 1.20 55.86 42.82
N VAL A 17 2.31 56.32 42.29
CA VAL A 17 2.43 56.56 40.85
C VAL A 17 2.50 55.15 40.20
N THR A 18 1.38 54.67 39.69
CA THR A 18 1.35 53.50 38.83
C THR A 18 1.96 53.89 37.48
N PHE A 19 3.22 53.49 37.23
CA PHE A 19 3.76 53.52 35.88
C PHE A 19 3.00 52.46 35.08
N ALA A 20 2.13 52.91 34.15
CA ALA A 20 1.60 52.02 33.13
C ALA A 20 2.76 51.59 32.28
N GLU A 21 3.13 50.31 32.33
CA GLU A 21 4.13 49.73 31.42
C GLU A 21 3.66 49.96 29.98
N ASP A 22 4.53 50.50 29.12
CA ASP A 22 4.28 50.63 27.70
C ASP A 22 4.37 49.22 27.08
N LEU A 23 3.24 48.52 26.98
CA LEU A 23 3.14 47.18 26.44
C LEU A 23 2.72 47.21 24.96
N PRO A 24 3.22 46.30 24.15
CA PRO A 24 2.71 46.10 22.80
C PRO A 24 1.33 45.43 22.86
N GLU A 25 0.49 45.69 21.88
CA GLU A 25 -0.82 45.06 21.73
C GLU A 25 -1.09 44.77 20.27
N ILE A 26 -1.55 43.55 19.97
CA ILE A 26 -1.87 43.11 18.60
C ILE A 26 -3.38 43.04 18.40
N THR A 27 -3.89 43.81 17.43
CA THR A 27 -5.29 43.79 17.02
C THR A 27 -5.38 43.41 15.54
N PHE A 28 -6.02 42.31 15.23
CA PHE A 28 -6.29 41.86 13.85
C PHE A 28 -7.61 42.47 13.35
N GLU A 29 -7.65 42.89 12.08
CA GLU A 29 -8.88 43.35 11.43
C GLU A 29 -9.89 42.20 11.28
N THR A 30 -9.39 41.03 10.94
CA THR A 30 -10.15 39.75 10.89
C THR A 30 -9.30 38.63 11.43
N ILE A 31 -9.91 37.67 12.12
CA ILE A 31 -9.23 36.46 12.64
C ILE A 31 -9.65 35.20 11.90
N THR A 32 -10.58 35.30 10.94
CA THR A 32 -11.05 34.16 10.13
C THR A 32 -11.18 34.62 8.69
N HIS A 33 -10.65 33.77 7.78
CA HIS A 33 -10.83 33.93 6.36
C HIS A 33 -11.51 32.68 5.77
N ASP A 34 -12.58 32.91 5.02
CA ASP A 34 -13.29 31.85 4.28
C ASP A 34 -12.96 31.95 2.80
N PHE A 35 -12.31 30.95 2.25
CA PHE A 35 -12.02 30.88 0.81
C PHE A 35 -13.26 30.52 -0.03
N GLY A 36 -14.39 30.19 0.64
CA GLY A 36 -15.54 29.66 -0.05
C GLY A 36 -15.28 28.30 -0.68
N THR A 37 -15.98 28.00 -1.78
CA THR A 37 -15.83 26.79 -2.54
C THR A 37 -14.98 27.06 -3.79
N PHE A 38 -13.92 26.28 -3.99
CA PHE A 38 -13.02 26.46 -5.14
C PHE A 38 -12.45 25.11 -5.65
N PRO A 39 -12.08 25.02 -6.95
CA PRO A 39 -11.54 23.79 -7.53
C PRO A 39 -10.16 23.42 -6.96
N GLU A 40 -9.90 22.13 -6.80
CA GLU A 40 -8.59 21.59 -6.41
C GLU A 40 -7.47 22.03 -7.39
N GLU A 41 -7.83 22.25 -8.64
CA GLU A 41 -6.92 22.70 -9.71
C GLU A 41 -6.33 24.11 -9.46
N ASN A 42 -6.93 24.92 -8.60
CA ASN A 42 -6.34 26.17 -8.16
C ASN A 42 -5.03 25.97 -7.38
N GLY A 43 -4.80 24.75 -6.88
CA GLY A 43 -3.58 24.37 -6.19
C GLY A 43 -3.39 25.12 -4.89
N LYS A 44 -2.64 26.21 -4.90
CA LYS A 44 -2.36 27.04 -3.73
C LYS A 44 -3.24 28.28 -3.73
N VAL A 45 -3.98 28.51 -2.63
CA VAL A 45 -4.75 29.72 -2.37
C VAL A 45 -4.18 30.44 -1.16
N SER A 46 -4.21 31.78 -1.18
CA SER A 46 -3.61 32.59 -0.11
C SER A 46 -4.57 33.68 0.35
N CYS A 47 -4.48 34.01 1.64
CA CYS A 47 -5.12 35.18 2.22
C CYS A 47 -4.12 35.94 3.09
N VAL A 48 -4.45 37.17 3.42
CA VAL A 48 -3.66 38.05 4.28
C VAL A 48 -4.53 38.49 5.46
N PHE A 49 -3.98 38.35 6.66
CA PHE A 49 -4.53 38.89 7.89
C PHE A 49 -3.72 40.13 8.25
N GLU A 50 -4.34 41.32 8.14
CA GLU A 50 -3.73 42.55 8.58
C GLU A 50 -3.93 42.74 10.09
N PHE A 51 -2.90 43.20 10.75
CA PHE A 51 -2.97 43.60 12.16
C PHE A 51 -2.36 44.96 12.37
N THR A 52 -2.77 45.64 13.43
CA THR A 52 -2.23 46.91 13.90
C THR A 52 -1.62 46.70 15.27
N ASN A 53 -0.48 47.32 15.53
CA ASN A 53 0.02 47.46 16.89
C ASN A 53 -0.77 48.59 17.60
N THR A 54 -1.74 48.22 18.40
CA THR A 54 -2.56 49.15 19.17
C THR A 54 -1.98 49.49 20.54
N GLY A 55 -0.81 48.90 20.86
CA GLY A 55 -0.08 49.17 22.10
C GLY A 55 0.82 50.42 22.02
N LYS A 56 1.69 50.57 23.03
CA LYS A 56 2.60 51.70 23.15
C LYS A 56 4.08 51.34 22.97
N ALA A 57 4.41 50.06 22.88
CA ALA A 57 5.75 49.54 22.61
C ALA A 57 5.80 48.80 21.30
N ASP A 58 7.01 48.57 20.77
CA ASP A 58 7.23 47.80 19.53
C ASP A 58 6.69 46.39 19.65
N LEU A 59 5.89 45.99 18.67
CA LEU A 59 5.32 44.64 18.55
C LEU A 59 6.20 43.74 17.66
N VAL A 60 6.62 42.62 18.21
CA VAL A 60 7.44 41.61 17.50
C VAL A 60 6.74 40.28 17.41
N LEU A 61 6.50 39.79 16.17
CA LEU A 61 6.01 38.44 15.96
C LEU A 61 7.19 37.46 16.03
N GLN A 62 7.22 36.66 17.10
CA GLN A 62 8.29 35.71 17.40
C GLN A 62 8.16 34.42 16.61
N LYS A 63 6.91 33.94 16.43
CA LYS A 63 6.61 32.67 15.78
C LYS A 63 5.21 32.66 15.20
N VAL A 64 5.08 32.13 13.98
CA VAL A 64 3.78 31.83 13.37
C VAL A 64 3.77 30.40 12.89
N ARG A 65 2.81 29.59 13.35
CA ARG A 65 2.68 28.17 13.03
C ARG A 65 1.29 27.83 12.58
N ALA A 66 1.20 27.08 11.48
CA ALA A 66 -0.05 26.42 11.08
C ALA A 66 -0.22 25.08 11.79
N SER A 67 -1.48 24.65 11.96
CA SER A 67 -1.86 23.37 12.56
C SER A 67 -1.50 22.14 11.70
N CYS A 68 -1.12 22.34 10.42
CA CYS A 68 -0.72 21.27 9.49
C CYS A 68 0.33 21.76 8.49
N GLY A 69 1.07 20.82 7.87
CA GLY A 69 2.00 21.12 6.78
C GLY A 69 1.33 21.54 5.46
N CYS A 70 -0.01 21.49 5.39
CA CYS A 70 -0.80 21.92 4.24
C CYS A 70 -0.98 23.45 4.17
N THR A 71 -0.59 24.16 5.23
CA THR A 71 -0.69 25.62 5.33
C THR A 71 0.68 26.20 5.68
N THR A 72 1.14 27.13 4.86
CA THR A 72 2.44 27.81 5.04
C THR A 72 2.19 29.27 5.41
N PRO A 73 2.54 29.71 6.63
CA PRO A 73 2.44 31.12 7.02
C PRO A 73 3.72 31.89 6.65
N GLU A 74 3.53 33.11 6.19
CA GLU A 74 4.55 34.14 6.04
C GLU A 74 4.09 35.35 6.85
N TRP A 75 5.02 36.12 7.44
CA TRP A 75 4.62 37.26 8.29
C TRP A 75 5.68 38.35 8.34
N THR A 76 5.27 39.57 8.76
CA THR A 76 6.14 40.69 9.03
C THR A 76 7.18 40.32 10.10
N LYS A 77 8.47 40.39 9.75
CA LYS A 77 9.59 40.03 10.62
C LYS A 77 10.13 41.19 11.43
N GLU A 78 10.02 42.38 10.88
CA GLU A 78 10.50 43.62 11.51
C GLU A 78 9.57 44.00 12.66
N PRO A 79 10.10 44.69 13.70
CA PRO A 79 9.27 45.25 14.76
C PRO A 79 8.26 46.25 14.19
N VAL A 80 6.99 46.13 14.58
CA VAL A 80 5.90 47.01 14.17
C VAL A 80 5.68 48.06 15.26
N LYS A 81 5.92 49.32 14.92
CA LYS A 81 5.82 50.44 15.88
C LYS A 81 4.36 50.69 16.28
N PRO A 82 4.13 51.40 17.43
CA PRO A 82 2.79 51.84 17.82
C PRO A 82 2.05 52.55 16.69
N GLY A 83 0.84 52.10 16.39
CA GLY A 83 -0.02 52.59 15.31
C GLY A 83 0.29 52.05 13.91
N GLU A 84 1.42 51.37 13.69
CA GLU A 84 1.75 50.77 12.40
C GLU A 84 1.06 49.43 12.18
N LYS A 85 0.98 49.04 10.90
CA LYS A 85 0.38 47.76 10.46
C LYS A 85 1.44 46.73 10.10
N GLY A 86 1.08 45.47 10.35
CA GLY A 86 1.82 44.31 9.86
C GLY A 86 0.86 43.28 9.23
N VAL A 87 1.42 42.21 8.67
CA VAL A 87 0.65 41.17 7.99
C VAL A 87 1.05 39.78 8.41
N VAL A 88 0.09 38.86 8.39
CA VAL A 88 0.28 37.40 8.39
C VAL A 88 -0.40 36.85 7.14
N LYS A 89 0.38 36.38 6.17
CA LYS A 89 -0.12 35.72 4.96
C LYS A 89 -0.22 34.24 5.23
N ALA A 90 -1.32 33.60 4.88
CA ALA A 90 -1.53 32.19 4.96
C ALA A 90 -1.76 31.61 3.58
N THR A 91 -0.95 30.62 3.19
CA THR A 91 -1.08 29.90 1.92
C THR A 91 -1.51 28.46 2.20
N TYR A 92 -2.69 28.08 1.72
CA TYR A 92 -3.21 26.73 1.80
C TYR A 92 -2.97 25.98 0.48
N ASN A 93 -2.43 24.75 0.55
CA ASN A 93 -2.25 23.88 -0.60
C ASN A 93 -3.41 22.88 -0.68
N ALA A 94 -4.28 23.05 -1.68
CA ALA A 94 -5.45 22.22 -1.91
C ALA A 94 -5.15 20.94 -2.71
N THR A 95 -3.99 20.82 -3.34
CA THR A 95 -3.64 19.69 -4.19
C THR A 95 -3.68 18.37 -3.41
N GLY A 96 -4.49 17.40 -3.87
CA GLY A 96 -4.71 16.12 -3.22
C GLY A 96 -5.51 16.22 -1.91
N ARG A 97 -6.31 17.31 -1.72
CA ARG A 97 -7.07 17.56 -0.49
C ARG A 97 -8.49 18.04 -0.77
N PRO A 98 -9.30 17.29 -1.53
CA PRO A 98 -10.69 17.66 -1.77
C PRO A 98 -11.52 17.59 -0.48
N GLY A 99 -12.62 18.35 -0.48
CA GLY A 99 -13.56 18.44 0.63
C GLY A 99 -13.34 19.64 1.53
N SER A 100 -14.13 19.75 2.57
CA SER A 100 -14.12 20.87 3.51
C SER A 100 -12.86 20.89 4.38
N PHE A 101 -12.31 22.06 4.62
CA PHE A 101 -11.19 22.25 5.52
C PHE A 101 -11.38 23.41 6.48
N SER A 102 -10.77 23.28 7.66
CA SER A 102 -10.60 24.34 8.65
C SER A 102 -9.20 24.17 9.27
N LYS A 103 -8.39 25.22 9.22
CA LYS A 103 -7.00 25.21 9.73
C LYS A 103 -6.77 26.41 10.62
N THR A 104 -6.03 26.21 11.69
CA THR A 104 -5.66 27.25 12.65
C THR A 104 -4.20 27.65 12.43
N ILE A 105 -3.93 28.94 12.55
CA ILE A 105 -2.60 29.55 12.53
C ILE A 105 -2.40 30.23 13.87
N THR A 106 -1.42 29.78 14.62
CA THR A 106 -1.06 30.38 15.92
C THR A 106 0.04 31.40 15.69
N VAL A 107 -0.23 32.64 16.12
CA VAL A 107 0.68 33.78 16.09
C VAL A 107 1.16 34.02 17.51
N THR A 108 2.45 33.85 17.77
CA THR A 108 3.11 34.14 19.06
C THR A 108 3.92 35.42 18.92
N SER A 109 3.66 36.39 19.78
CA SER A 109 4.32 37.70 19.84
C SER A 109 4.72 38.06 21.26
N ASN A 110 5.43 39.18 21.43
CA ASN A 110 5.68 39.77 22.74
C ASN A 110 4.43 40.41 23.38
N ALA A 111 3.30 40.43 22.64
CA ALA A 111 1.96 40.77 23.14
C ALA A 111 1.07 39.53 23.44
N GLY A 112 1.69 38.31 23.53
CA GLY A 112 0.98 37.07 23.76
C GLY A 112 0.62 36.32 22.49
N GLU A 113 -0.32 35.37 22.62
CA GLU A 113 -0.73 34.44 21.52
C GLU A 113 -2.09 34.85 20.95
N LYS A 114 -2.19 34.85 19.63
CA LYS A 114 -3.45 34.97 18.87
C LYS A 114 -3.63 33.79 17.93
N ARG A 115 -4.89 33.44 17.66
CA ARG A 115 -5.26 32.36 16.74
C ARG A 115 -6.04 32.92 15.57
N LEU A 116 -5.57 32.63 14.37
CA LEU A 116 -6.23 32.91 13.11
C LEU A 116 -6.78 31.59 12.53
N SER A 117 -7.85 31.68 11.76
CA SER A 117 -8.49 30.54 11.14
C SER A 117 -8.66 30.75 9.63
N ILE A 118 -8.38 29.75 8.85
CA ILE A 118 -8.77 29.68 7.44
C ILE A 118 -9.68 28.48 7.23
N LYS A 119 -10.71 28.64 6.41
CA LYS A 119 -11.65 27.56 6.05
C LYS A 119 -12.08 27.67 4.61
N GLY A 120 -12.69 26.61 4.09
CA GLY A 120 -13.24 26.56 2.74
C GLY A 120 -13.60 25.13 2.35
N GLU A 121 -14.02 24.97 1.11
CA GLU A 121 -14.34 23.68 0.50
C GLU A 121 -13.64 23.53 -0.84
N VAL A 122 -12.92 22.43 -1.01
CA VAL A 122 -12.19 22.11 -2.24
C VAL A 122 -13.01 21.13 -3.07
N ILE A 123 -13.44 21.57 -4.28
CA ILE A 123 -14.08 20.70 -5.25
C ILE A 123 -12.99 19.76 -5.82
N PRO A 124 -13.18 18.44 -5.76
CA PRO A 124 -12.21 17.51 -6.30
C PRO A 124 -11.99 17.74 -7.81
N LYS A 125 -10.77 17.58 -8.26
CA LYS A 125 -10.43 17.58 -9.68
C LYS A 125 -11.25 16.51 -10.40
N ALA A 126 -11.86 16.85 -11.52
CA ALA A 126 -12.56 15.90 -12.38
C ALA A 126 -11.54 14.81 -12.81
N GLN A 127 -11.78 13.59 -12.36
CA GLN A 127 -10.93 12.46 -12.70
C GLN A 127 -11.15 12.11 -14.17
N LYS A 128 -10.11 12.23 -14.99
CA LYS A 128 -10.19 11.77 -16.38
C LYS A 128 -10.33 10.25 -16.40
N VAL A 129 -11.00 9.73 -17.43
CA VAL A 129 -11.21 8.30 -17.61
C VAL A 129 -9.85 7.57 -17.63
N GLU A 130 -8.84 8.17 -18.29
CA GLU A 130 -7.49 7.62 -18.40
C GLU A 130 -6.78 7.51 -17.06
N ASP A 131 -7.02 8.43 -16.13
CA ASP A 131 -6.42 8.41 -14.80
C ASP A 131 -6.97 7.24 -13.95
N LYS A 132 -8.28 6.97 -14.07
CA LYS A 132 -8.92 5.85 -13.37
C LYS A 132 -8.74 4.51 -14.08
N TYR A 133 -8.74 4.51 -15.41
CA TYR A 133 -8.63 3.33 -16.26
C TYR A 133 -7.42 3.46 -17.21
N PRO A 134 -6.19 3.31 -16.69
CA PRO A 134 -4.98 3.61 -17.46
C PRO A 134 -4.67 2.58 -18.55
N HIS A 135 -5.26 1.38 -18.50
CA HIS A 135 -4.95 0.31 -19.43
C HIS A 135 -5.97 0.27 -20.56
N GLU A 136 -5.50 0.50 -21.79
CA GLU A 136 -6.35 0.59 -22.99
C GLU A 136 -6.21 -0.65 -23.87
N PHE A 137 -7.37 -1.13 -24.39
CA PHE A 137 -7.50 -2.26 -25.31
C PHE A 137 -8.56 -1.90 -26.36
N GLY A 138 -8.16 -1.14 -27.38
CA GLY A 138 -9.14 -0.57 -28.30
C GLY A 138 -10.08 0.42 -27.59
N GLY A 139 -11.39 0.22 -27.70
CA GLY A 139 -12.37 1.04 -26.99
C GLY A 139 -12.54 0.73 -25.51
N LEU A 140 -12.03 -0.41 -25.06
CA LEU A 140 -12.09 -0.84 -23.65
C LEU A 140 -10.94 -0.24 -22.85
N ARG A 141 -11.23 0.29 -21.66
CA ARG A 141 -10.22 0.69 -20.67
C ARG A 141 -10.44 -0.06 -19.37
N MET A 142 -9.36 -0.43 -18.70
CA MET A 142 -9.35 -1.20 -17.44
C MET A 142 -8.62 -0.45 -16.32
N MET A 143 -9.13 -0.58 -15.10
CA MET A 143 -8.51 -0.02 -13.90
C MET A 143 -7.15 -0.67 -13.58
N LYS A 144 -7.02 -1.97 -13.78
CA LYS A 144 -5.80 -2.76 -13.54
C LYS A 144 -5.71 -3.91 -14.54
N LYS A 145 -4.50 -4.45 -14.75
CA LYS A 145 -4.25 -5.64 -15.58
C LYS A 145 -3.64 -6.81 -14.79
N ASN A 146 -3.58 -6.69 -13.47
CA ASN A 146 -3.13 -7.76 -12.59
C ASN A 146 -4.26 -8.17 -11.65
N VAL A 147 -4.49 -9.46 -11.54
CA VAL A 147 -5.48 -10.08 -10.66
C VAL A 147 -4.73 -10.88 -9.60
N TYR A 148 -4.97 -10.58 -8.33
CA TYR A 148 -4.31 -11.23 -7.21
C TYR A 148 -5.34 -12.00 -6.38
N PHE A 149 -5.41 -13.32 -6.58
CA PHE A 149 -6.27 -14.18 -5.77
C PHE A 149 -5.74 -14.38 -4.35
N ASN A 150 -4.48 -14.00 -4.07
CA ASN A 150 -3.80 -14.28 -2.81
C ASN A 150 -3.79 -15.80 -2.52
N THR A 151 -4.00 -16.22 -1.27
CA THR A 151 -4.13 -17.64 -0.94
C THR A 151 -5.56 -18.12 -1.14
N ILE A 152 -5.70 -19.25 -1.82
CA ILE A 152 -6.96 -19.96 -2.05
C ILE A 152 -6.80 -21.35 -1.44
N PHE A 153 -7.68 -21.70 -0.55
CA PHE A 153 -7.63 -23.01 0.09
C PHE A 153 -8.37 -24.07 -0.74
N TYR A 154 -7.70 -25.19 -0.95
CA TYR A 154 -8.33 -26.34 -1.59
C TYR A 154 -9.42 -26.93 -0.67
N PRO A 155 -10.63 -27.28 -1.15
CA PRO A 155 -11.11 -27.24 -2.54
C PRO A 155 -11.94 -26.00 -2.91
N GLU A 156 -11.66 -24.86 -2.35
CA GLU A 156 -12.45 -23.64 -2.52
C GLU A 156 -12.27 -22.98 -3.90
N ALA A 157 -13.23 -22.12 -4.27
CA ALA A 157 -13.11 -21.20 -5.37
C ALA A 157 -13.01 -19.76 -4.85
N LYS A 158 -12.26 -18.92 -5.55
CA LYS A 158 -12.12 -17.50 -5.23
C LYS A 158 -12.33 -16.63 -6.44
N SER A 159 -13.00 -15.50 -6.26
CA SER A 159 -13.24 -14.54 -7.34
C SER A 159 -12.58 -13.21 -7.05
N GLU A 160 -12.10 -12.58 -8.12
CA GLU A 160 -11.56 -11.21 -8.15
C GLU A 160 -12.17 -10.46 -9.33
N VAL A 161 -12.22 -9.13 -9.21
CA VAL A 161 -12.91 -8.27 -10.19
C VAL A 161 -11.97 -7.18 -10.69
N ILE A 162 -12.10 -6.87 -11.98
CA ILE A 162 -11.51 -5.68 -12.61
C ILE A 162 -12.63 -4.79 -13.11
N GLU A 163 -12.69 -3.56 -12.64
CA GLU A 163 -13.56 -2.54 -13.23
C GLU A 163 -13.05 -2.14 -14.62
N VAL A 164 -13.99 -2.00 -15.55
CA VAL A 164 -13.73 -1.59 -16.93
C VAL A 164 -14.72 -0.52 -17.39
N ILE A 165 -14.36 0.18 -18.45
CA ILE A 165 -15.26 1.13 -19.13
C ILE A 165 -15.07 1.02 -20.64
N ASN A 166 -16.15 1.10 -21.37
CA ASN A 166 -16.10 1.35 -22.80
C ASN A 166 -15.95 2.87 -23.03
N ASN A 167 -14.75 3.31 -23.39
CA ASN A 167 -14.44 4.72 -23.66
C ASN A 167 -14.55 5.08 -25.14
N SER A 168 -15.23 4.27 -25.94
CA SER A 168 -15.50 4.54 -27.34
C SER A 168 -16.95 5.01 -27.56
N ASP A 169 -17.27 5.40 -28.76
CA ASP A 169 -18.58 5.86 -29.22
C ASP A 169 -19.54 4.74 -29.71
N LYS A 170 -19.07 3.47 -29.68
CA LYS A 170 -19.81 2.28 -30.11
C LYS A 170 -19.78 1.18 -29.07
N GLU A 171 -20.64 0.16 -29.25
CA GLU A 171 -20.61 -1.05 -28.45
C GLU A 171 -19.29 -1.81 -28.64
N VAL A 172 -18.72 -2.37 -27.56
CA VAL A 172 -17.55 -3.24 -27.60
C VAL A 172 -17.87 -4.62 -27.01
N LYS A 173 -17.34 -5.66 -27.63
CA LYS A 173 -17.44 -7.06 -27.17
C LYS A 173 -16.10 -7.51 -26.66
N VAL A 174 -16.06 -7.98 -25.40
CA VAL A 174 -14.84 -8.38 -24.69
C VAL A 174 -14.87 -9.88 -24.48
N SER A 175 -13.82 -10.55 -24.89
CA SER A 175 -13.56 -11.97 -24.64
C SER A 175 -12.08 -12.21 -24.32
N PHE A 176 -11.68 -13.47 -24.13
CA PHE A 176 -10.33 -13.80 -23.67
C PHE A 176 -9.78 -15.01 -24.41
N GLN A 177 -8.47 -15.05 -24.60
CA GLN A 177 -7.71 -16.18 -25.12
C GLN A 177 -6.65 -16.65 -24.12
N GLY A 178 -6.31 -17.92 -24.15
CA GLY A 178 -5.32 -18.50 -23.26
C GLY A 178 -5.80 -18.70 -21.82
N VAL A 179 -7.11 -18.73 -21.58
CA VAL A 179 -7.68 -18.91 -20.24
C VAL A 179 -7.45 -20.35 -19.77
N PRO A 180 -6.72 -20.59 -18.65
CA PRO A 180 -6.54 -21.92 -18.09
C PRO A 180 -7.88 -22.56 -17.70
N LYS A 181 -8.03 -23.88 -17.85
CA LYS A 181 -9.28 -24.63 -17.58
C LYS A 181 -9.85 -24.43 -16.16
N TYR A 182 -9.01 -24.09 -15.20
CA TYR A 182 -9.36 -23.86 -13.80
C TYR A 182 -9.68 -22.40 -13.47
N ILE A 183 -9.60 -21.53 -14.46
CA ILE A 183 -10.01 -20.13 -14.35
C ILE A 183 -11.17 -19.91 -15.30
N SER A 184 -12.18 -19.21 -14.80
CA SER A 184 -13.26 -18.72 -15.63
C SER A 184 -13.32 -17.21 -15.60
N VAL A 185 -13.62 -16.61 -16.75
CA VAL A 185 -13.93 -15.19 -16.91
C VAL A 185 -15.08 -15.08 -17.90
N THR A 186 -16.10 -14.33 -17.52
CA THR A 186 -17.30 -14.19 -18.37
C THR A 186 -17.05 -13.12 -19.44
N PRO A 187 -17.30 -13.42 -20.72
CA PRO A 187 -17.32 -12.41 -21.77
C PRO A 187 -18.31 -11.28 -21.45
N LEU A 188 -18.00 -10.07 -21.87
CA LEU A 188 -18.77 -8.87 -21.54
C LEU A 188 -19.04 -8.07 -22.81
N THR A 189 -20.24 -7.50 -22.92
CA THR A 189 -20.60 -6.52 -23.96
C THR A 189 -20.98 -5.23 -23.28
N LEU A 190 -20.37 -4.12 -23.71
CA LEU A 190 -20.58 -2.78 -23.13
C LEU A 190 -20.99 -1.78 -24.20
N LYS A 191 -22.06 -1.03 -23.96
CA LYS A 191 -22.46 0.12 -24.78
C LYS A 191 -21.45 1.25 -24.65
N ALA A 192 -21.50 2.23 -25.54
CA ALA A 192 -20.67 3.44 -25.45
C ALA A 192 -20.80 4.12 -24.09
N GLY A 193 -19.66 4.40 -23.44
CA GLY A 193 -19.58 5.02 -22.11
C GLY A 193 -19.96 4.10 -20.92
N GLU A 194 -20.39 2.85 -21.18
CA GLU A 194 -20.83 1.94 -20.13
C GLU A 194 -19.65 1.40 -19.32
N LYS A 195 -19.86 1.33 -18.00
CA LYS A 195 -18.95 0.68 -17.05
C LYS A 195 -19.40 -0.75 -16.82
N GLY A 196 -18.44 -1.64 -16.56
CA GLY A 196 -18.71 -3.03 -16.26
C GLY A 196 -17.63 -3.63 -15.36
N GLU A 197 -17.80 -4.91 -15.08
CA GLU A 197 -16.89 -5.68 -14.24
C GLU A 197 -16.50 -6.98 -14.92
N LEU A 198 -15.21 -7.25 -15.02
CA LEU A 198 -14.67 -8.53 -15.43
C LEU A 198 -14.42 -9.37 -14.19
N LYS A 199 -15.23 -10.40 -13.98
CA LYS A 199 -15.12 -11.31 -12.84
C LYS A 199 -14.29 -12.52 -13.24
N PHE A 200 -13.15 -12.70 -12.56
CA PHE A 200 -12.26 -13.85 -12.68
C PHE A 200 -12.53 -14.80 -11.52
N VAL A 201 -12.75 -16.08 -11.79
CA VAL A 201 -12.96 -17.10 -10.76
C VAL A 201 -11.93 -18.18 -10.92
N MET A 202 -11.14 -18.41 -9.88
CA MET A 202 -10.19 -19.54 -9.78
C MET A 202 -10.85 -20.66 -8.98
N ASN A 203 -10.99 -21.86 -9.59
CA ASN A 203 -11.49 -23.06 -8.93
C ASN A 203 -10.31 -24.01 -8.64
N THR A 204 -10.00 -24.21 -7.36
CA THR A 204 -8.85 -25.05 -6.99
C THR A 204 -9.14 -26.55 -7.12
N LYS A 205 -10.40 -26.99 -7.05
CA LYS A 205 -10.78 -28.40 -7.09
C LYS A 205 -10.34 -29.10 -8.37
N ASP A 206 -10.46 -28.39 -9.49
CA ASP A 206 -10.15 -28.93 -10.83
C ASP A 206 -8.81 -28.45 -11.38
N ALA A 207 -8.10 -27.63 -10.61
CA ALA A 207 -6.90 -26.96 -11.08
C ALA A 207 -5.71 -27.90 -11.26
N GLY A 208 -5.52 -28.85 -10.34
CA GLY A 208 -4.28 -29.63 -10.27
C GLY A 208 -3.04 -28.77 -9.97
N VAL A 209 -3.24 -27.51 -9.61
CA VAL A 209 -2.19 -26.52 -9.31
C VAL A 209 -2.07 -26.38 -7.80
N TRP A 210 -0.84 -26.40 -7.29
CA TRP A 210 -0.51 -26.22 -5.87
C TRP A 210 0.66 -25.26 -5.71
N GLY A 211 0.65 -24.49 -4.62
CA GLY A 211 1.63 -23.45 -4.40
C GLY A 211 1.33 -22.22 -5.24
N SER A 212 2.34 -21.38 -5.42
CA SER A 212 2.21 -20.14 -6.19
C SER A 212 2.09 -20.42 -7.67
N PHE A 213 1.18 -19.71 -8.34
CA PHE A 213 1.01 -19.73 -9.78
C PHE A 213 1.01 -18.32 -10.36
N LYS A 214 1.40 -18.25 -11.62
CA LYS A 214 1.29 -17.06 -12.47
C LYS A 214 0.80 -17.51 -13.82
N GLU A 215 -0.33 -16.94 -14.26
CA GLU A 215 -0.91 -17.15 -15.57
C GLU A 215 -1.02 -15.84 -16.31
N SER A 216 -1.05 -15.89 -17.63
CA SER A 216 -1.24 -14.72 -18.48
C SER A 216 -2.31 -15.05 -19.52
N ILE A 217 -3.31 -14.19 -19.65
CA ILE A 217 -4.39 -14.35 -20.60
C ILE A 217 -4.51 -13.09 -21.46
N ASN A 218 -4.84 -13.26 -22.74
CA ASN A 218 -4.97 -12.16 -23.67
C ASN A 218 -6.40 -11.64 -23.71
N VAL A 219 -6.54 -10.33 -23.72
CA VAL A 219 -7.81 -9.66 -23.93
C VAL A 219 -8.12 -9.63 -25.42
N VAL A 220 -9.35 -9.92 -25.77
CA VAL A 220 -9.87 -9.81 -27.14
C VAL A 220 -11.01 -8.79 -27.14
N VAL A 221 -10.89 -7.71 -27.91
CA VAL A 221 -11.92 -6.68 -28.06
C VAL A 221 -12.33 -6.62 -29.52
N ASP A 222 -13.62 -6.81 -29.79
CA ASP A 222 -14.21 -6.85 -31.15
C ASP A 222 -13.45 -7.78 -32.11
N GLY A 223 -12.99 -8.94 -31.58
CA GLY A 223 -12.22 -9.94 -32.33
C GLY A 223 -10.72 -9.67 -32.48
N LYS A 224 -10.22 -8.50 -32.03
CA LYS A 224 -8.78 -8.21 -32.02
C LYS A 224 -8.17 -8.65 -30.70
N GLU A 225 -7.16 -9.53 -30.78
CA GLU A 225 -6.40 -10.00 -29.63
C GLU A 225 -5.23 -9.04 -29.28
N TYR A 226 -5.04 -8.79 -27.98
CA TYR A 226 -3.98 -7.93 -27.43
C TYR A 226 -2.94 -8.80 -26.71
N THR A 227 -1.93 -9.26 -27.42
CA THR A 227 -0.88 -10.19 -26.92
C THR A 227 0.24 -9.47 -26.15
N GLU A 228 0.53 -8.22 -26.51
CA GLU A 228 1.61 -7.43 -25.89
C GLU A 228 1.28 -6.94 -24.46
N THR A 229 0.00 -6.94 -24.12
CA THR A 229 -0.46 -6.42 -22.82
C THR A 229 -1.43 -7.40 -22.14
N PRO A 230 -0.98 -8.61 -21.78
CA PRO A 230 -1.86 -9.61 -21.17
C PRO A 230 -2.34 -9.17 -19.78
N ILE A 231 -3.48 -9.73 -19.35
CA ILE A 231 -3.88 -9.74 -17.95
C ILE A 231 -3.09 -10.83 -17.25
N ASN A 232 -2.41 -10.49 -16.15
CA ASN A 232 -1.67 -11.45 -15.35
C ASN A 232 -2.48 -11.84 -14.11
N LEU A 233 -2.57 -13.14 -13.88
CA LEU A 233 -3.31 -13.74 -12.78
C LEU A 233 -2.31 -14.37 -11.81
N TYR A 234 -2.38 -14.01 -10.55
CA TYR A 234 -1.47 -14.50 -9.51
C TYR A 234 -2.26 -15.09 -8.34
N GLY A 235 -1.76 -16.15 -7.77
CA GLY A 235 -2.33 -16.74 -6.58
C GLY A 235 -1.43 -17.80 -5.97
N ASN A 236 -1.89 -18.35 -4.85
CA ASN A 236 -1.25 -19.46 -4.16
C ASN A 236 -2.32 -20.45 -3.70
N VAL A 237 -2.23 -21.70 -4.16
CA VAL A 237 -3.15 -22.77 -3.74
C VAL A 237 -2.53 -23.55 -2.59
N ALA A 238 -3.24 -23.67 -1.48
CA ALA A 238 -2.78 -24.34 -0.27
C ALA A 238 -3.87 -25.22 0.35
N GLU A 239 -3.49 -26.15 1.20
CA GLU A 239 -4.43 -26.84 2.09
C GLU A 239 -4.76 -25.93 3.29
N ASN A 240 -5.99 -26.06 3.80
CA ASN A 240 -6.40 -25.33 5.00
C ASN A 240 -6.18 -26.21 6.25
N PHE A 241 -5.13 -25.89 6.99
CA PHE A 241 -4.82 -26.58 8.26
C PHE A 241 -5.34 -25.85 9.51
N SER A 242 -5.99 -24.71 9.35
CA SER A 242 -6.44 -23.88 10.48
C SER A 242 -7.57 -24.54 11.28
N THR A 243 -8.34 -25.42 10.64
CA THR A 243 -9.46 -26.14 11.25
C THR A 243 -9.09 -27.46 11.91
N MET A 244 -7.82 -27.90 11.77
CA MET A 244 -7.37 -29.18 12.36
C MET A 244 -7.36 -29.12 13.88
N THR A 245 -7.92 -30.16 14.49
CA THR A 245 -7.85 -30.41 15.92
C THR A 245 -6.43 -30.78 16.37
N ALA A 246 -6.17 -30.77 17.66
CA ALA A 246 -4.89 -31.20 18.21
C ALA A 246 -4.58 -32.68 17.91
N GLU A 247 -5.60 -33.55 17.91
CA GLU A 247 -5.49 -34.96 17.58
C GLU A 247 -5.17 -35.16 16.10
N GLU A 248 -5.84 -34.46 15.19
CA GLU A 248 -5.56 -34.52 13.75
C GLU A 248 -4.11 -34.06 13.45
N LYS A 249 -3.64 -32.99 14.09
CA LYS A 249 -2.26 -32.53 13.98
C LYS A 249 -1.25 -33.54 14.51
N ALA A 250 -1.55 -34.22 15.62
CA ALA A 250 -0.69 -35.26 16.20
C ALA A 250 -0.63 -36.54 15.36
N ASN A 251 -1.64 -36.77 14.50
CA ASN A 251 -1.73 -37.89 13.57
C ASN A 251 -1.40 -37.50 12.12
N ALA A 252 -0.99 -36.27 11.87
CA ALA A 252 -0.65 -35.77 10.53
C ALA A 252 0.63 -36.44 9.96
N PRO A 253 0.84 -36.35 8.65
CA PRO A 253 2.11 -36.70 8.04
C PRO A 253 3.20 -35.71 8.46
N VAL A 254 4.45 -36.14 8.46
CA VAL A 254 5.61 -35.31 8.75
C VAL A 254 6.64 -35.50 7.64
N LEU A 255 6.91 -34.43 6.90
CA LEU A 255 7.92 -34.40 5.84
C LEU A 255 9.32 -34.26 6.45
N SER A 256 10.12 -35.27 6.33
CA SER A 256 11.52 -35.28 6.74
C SER A 256 12.44 -35.31 5.51
N VAL A 257 13.16 -34.23 5.31
CA VAL A 257 14.14 -34.05 4.25
C VAL A 257 15.11 -32.92 4.62
N GLY A 258 16.35 -33.00 4.16
CA GLY A 258 17.34 -31.95 4.36
C GLY A 258 16.95 -30.64 3.65
N ASN A 259 17.33 -29.51 4.24
CA ASN A 259 17.11 -28.18 3.66
C ASN A 259 18.17 -27.74 2.63
N SER A 260 19.22 -28.55 2.45
CA SER A 260 20.34 -28.27 1.57
C SER A 260 20.86 -29.58 0.97
N ILE A 261 20.98 -29.64 -0.35
CA ILE A 261 21.45 -30.80 -1.11
C ILE A 261 22.61 -30.36 -1.99
N SER A 262 23.71 -31.12 -1.91
CA SER A 262 24.85 -30.91 -2.80
C SER A 262 24.66 -31.68 -4.09
N LEU A 263 24.75 -31.00 -5.23
CA LEU A 263 24.66 -31.55 -6.57
C LEU A 263 26.03 -31.92 -7.14
N GLY A 264 27.11 -31.52 -6.46
CA GLY A 264 28.48 -31.66 -6.92
C GLY A 264 28.79 -30.83 -8.17
N LYS A 265 29.71 -31.30 -8.97
CA LYS A 265 30.10 -30.66 -10.21
C LYS A 265 29.19 -31.05 -11.38
N ILE A 266 28.89 -30.09 -12.23
CA ILE A 266 27.97 -30.18 -13.36
C ILE A 266 28.66 -29.61 -14.59
N ASN A 267 28.75 -30.42 -15.64
CA ASN A 267 29.30 -29.98 -16.90
C ASN A 267 28.24 -29.28 -17.74
N THR A 268 28.59 -28.14 -18.38
CA THR A 268 27.71 -27.35 -19.22
C THR A 268 27.10 -28.10 -20.40
N SER A 269 27.72 -29.18 -20.89
CA SER A 269 27.25 -29.98 -22.05
C SER A 269 26.34 -31.13 -21.67
N THR A 270 26.06 -31.38 -20.38
CA THR A 270 25.37 -32.60 -19.93
C THR A 270 24.07 -32.30 -19.18
N THR A 271 23.13 -33.25 -19.26
CA THR A 271 21.93 -33.28 -18.39
C THR A 271 22.14 -34.41 -17.37
N LYS A 272 22.03 -34.07 -16.09
CA LYS A 272 22.18 -35.00 -14.98
C LYS A 272 20.87 -35.19 -14.23
N THR A 273 20.57 -36.45 -13.90
CA THR A 273 19.40 -36.79 -13.06
C THR A 273 19.83 -36.91 -11.62
N TYR A 274 19.05 -36.32 -10.74
CA TYR A 274 19.24 -36.34 -9.29
C TYR A 274 18.03 -36.95 -8.61
N GLU A 275 18.29 -37.59 -7.48
CA GLU A 275 17.25 -38.13 -6.60
C GLU A 275 17.46 -37.62 -5.16
N ILE A 276 16.39 -37.12 -4.58
CA ILE A 276 16.36 -36.70 -3.19
C ILE A 276 15.43 -37.63 -2.44
N THR A 277 15.97 -38.35 -1.46
CA THR A 277 15.16 -39.19 -0.57
C THR A 277 14.40 -38.31 0.41
N VAL A 278 13.09 -38.52 0.46
CA VAL A 278 12.19 -37.92 1.43
C VAL A 278 11.58 -38.99 2.32
N LYS A 279 11.39 -38.75 3.60
CA LYS A 279 10.82 -39.69 4.56
C LYS A 279 9.55 -39.13 5.18
N ASN A 280 8.58 -39.98 5.44
CA ASN A 280 7.41 -39.66 6.23
C ASN A 280 7.61 -40.15 7.67
N ASP A 281 7.91 -39.23 8.58
CA ASP A 281 8.08 -39.51 10.00
C ASP A 281 6.75 -39.32 10.80
N GLY A 282 5.66 -39.04 10.10
CA GLY A 282 4.32 -38.89 10.67
C GLY A 282 3.53 -40.19 10.74
N LYS A 283 2.25 -40.08 11.09
CA LYS A 283 1.34 -41.22 11.31
C LYS A 283 0.31 -41.42 10.20
N SER A 284 0.15 -40.48 9.29
CA SER A 284 -0.72 -40.58 8.13
C SER A 284 0.07 -40.47 6.82
N ASN A 285 -0.57 -40.71 5.70
CA ASN A 285 0.07 -40.69 4.39
C ASN A 285 0.57 -39.28 4.01
N LEU A 286 1.86 -39.14 3.70
CA LEU A 286 2.44 -37.93 3.17
C LEU A 286 2.24 -37.86 1.67
N ILE A 287 1.67 -36.76 1.20
CA ILE A 287 1.42 -36.49 -0.21
C ILE A 287 2.23 -35.26 -0.59
N ILE A 288 3.09 -35.41 -1.58
CA ILE A 288 3.74 -34.27 -2.22
C ILE A 288 2.80 -33.75 -3.29
N ARG A 289 2.33 -32.53 -3.13
CA ARG A 289 1.33 -31.88 -3.99
C ARG A 289 1.97 -31.23 -5.20
N ALA A 290 3.07 -30.52 -5.01
CA ALA A 290 3.83 -29.88 -6.06
C ALA A 290 5.30 -29.78 -5.70
N ILE A 291 6.13 -29.66 -6.71
CA ILE A 291 7.55 -29.35 -6.60
C ILE A 291 7.89 -28.34 -7.68
N ASN A 292 8.43 -27.20 -7.30
CA ASN A 292 8.87 -26.15 -8.20
C ASN A 292 10.36 -25.91 -8.02
N ILE A 293 11.12 -25.87 -9.11
CA ILE A 293 12.53 -25.47 -9.10
C ILE A 293 12.62 -24.10 -9.80
N ASP A 294 13.26 -23.15 -9.14
CA ASP A 294 13.49 -21.82 -9.70
C ASP A 294 14.61 -21.83 -10.74
N SER A 295 14.38 -22.58 -11.82
CA SER A 295 15.34 -22.75 -12.91
C SER A 295 14.67 -23.18 -14.20
N LYS A 296 14.96 -22.49 -15.28
CA LYS A 296 14.54 -22.89 -16.63
C LYS A 296 15.24 -24.17 -17.11
N ASN A 297 16.37 -24.52 -16.50
CA ASN A 297 17.21 -25.64 -16.88
C ASN A 297 16.88 -26.92 -16.10
N ALA A 298 15.89 -26.87 -15.20
CA ALA A 298 15.48 -28.00 -14.40
C ALA A 298 14.07 -28.47 -14.77
N THR A 299 13.90 -29.81 -14.81
CA THR A 299 12.59 -30.45 -14.88
C THR A 299 12.44 -31.41 -13.70
N VAL A 300 11.29 -31.38 -13.04
CA VAL A 300 11.01 -32.21 -11.86
C VAL A 300 9.76 -33.03 -12.07
N THR A 301 9.77 -34.24 -11.49
CA THR A 301 8.61 -35.11 -11.45
C THR A 301 8.11 -35.24 -10.03
N VAL A 302 6.84 -34.87 -9.81
CA VAL A 302 6.17 -35.02 -8.52
C VAL A 302 5.89 -36.52 -8.29
N PRO A 303 6.22 -37.09 -7.12
CA PRO A 303 5.86 -38.46 -6.79
C PRO A 303 4.35 -38.68 -6.86
N SER A 304 3.91 -39.65 -7.67
CA SER A 304 2.48 -39.95 -7.88
C SER A 304 1.84 -40.75 -6.75
N LYS A 305 2.66 -41.39 -5.90
CA LYS A 305 2.18 -42.23 -4.80
C LYS A 305 2.43 -41.56 -3.44
N ALA A 306 1.44 -41.64 -2.56
CA ALA A 306 1.59 -41.22 -1.18
C ALA A 306 2.67 -42.07 -0.46
N ILE A 307 3.47 -41.43 0.37
CA ILE A 307 4.51 -42.06 1.20
C ILE A 307 3.86 -42.46 2.54
N LYS A 308 3.77 -43.77 2.78
CA LYS A 308 3.17 -44.32 4.01
C LYS A 308 3.98 -43.94 5.26
N PRO A 309 3.40 -43.94 6.45
CA PRO A 309 4.12 -43.75 7.70
C PRO A 309 5.38 -44.58 7.82
N GLY A 310 6.48 -43.98 8.23
CA GLY A 310 7.79 -44.59 8.40
C GLY A 310 8.50 -44.98 7.10
N LYS A 311 7.91 -44.76 5.93
CA LYS A 311 8.49 -45.11 4.63
C LYS A 311 9.16 -43.93 3.97
N THR A 312 10.03 -44.24 2.98
CA THR A 312 10.71 -43.25 2.15
C THR A 312 10.08 -43.18 0.76
N GLY A 313 10.22 -42.04 0.11
CA GLY A 313 9.94 -41.77 -1.28
C GLY A 313 11.09 -41.00 -1.91
N ALA A 314 11.00 -40.75 -3.22
CA ALA A 314 12.04 -40.07 -3.95
C ALA A 314 11.49 -38.92 -4.78
N ILE A 315 12.11 -37.75 -4.66
CA ILE A 315 11.94 -36.64 -5.58
C ILE A 315 13.00 -36.73 -6.65
N ARG A 316 12.59 -36.88 -7.92
CA ARG A 316 13.51 -36.95 -9.04
C ARG A 316 13.44 -35.73 -9.90
N PHE A 317 14.61 -35.17 -10.25
CA PHE A 317 14.68 -34.04 -11.17
C PHE A 317 15.89 -34.16 -12.10
N LYS A 318 15.77 -33.53 -13.26
CA LYS A 318 16.86 -33.43 -14.25
C LYS A 318 17.32 -31.96 -14.25
N LEU A 319 18.63 -31.77 -14.25
CA LEU A 319 19.25 -30.47 -14.41
C LEU A 319 20.11 -30.46 -15.65
N ASN A 320 19.79 -29.63 -16.62
CA ASN A 320 20.58 -29.40 -17.82
C ASN A 320 21.63 -28.32 -17.52
N GLY A 321 22.90 -28.65 -17.68
CA GLY A 321 24.01 -27.73 -17.51
C GLY A 321 24.09 -26.64 -18.56
N ASN A 322 23.50 -26.90 -19.76
CA ASN A 322 23.51 -25.93 -20.84
C ASN A 322 22.78 -24.61 -20.44
N GLY A 323 23.49 -23.51 -20.58
CA GLY A 323 22.97 -22.19 -20.19
C GLY A 323 23.10 -21.83 -18.70
N LEU A 324 23.67 -22.69 -17.87
CA LEU A 324 24.13 -22.34 -16.54
C LEU A 324 25.46 -21.58 -16.62
N LYS A 325 25.63 -20.59 -15.75
CA LYS A 325 26.90 -19.86 -15.64
C LYS A 325 27.94 -20.70 -14.92
N ILE A 326 29.18 -20.69 -15.42
CA ILE A 326 30.33 -21.35 -14.77
C ILE A 326 30.52 -20.78 -13.35
N GLY A 327 30.83 -21.66 -12.40
CA GLY A 327 31.04 -21.33 -11.00
C GLY A 327 29.98 -21.91 -10.07
N LYS A 328 30.06 -21.52 -8.79
CA LYS A 328 29.13 -21.98 -7.76
C LYS A 328 27.73 -21.38 -7.98
N PHE A 329 26.71 -22.18 -7.74
CA PHE A 329 25.31 -21.75 -7.82
C PHE A 329 24.49 -22.39 -6.69
N THR A 330 23.38 -21.71 -6.36
CA THR A 330 22.32 -22.25 -5.52
C THR A 330 20.99 -22.06 -6.23
N GLN A 331 20.22 -23.14 -6.37
CA GLN A 331 18.83 -23.08 -6.86
C GLN A 331 17.89 -23.50 -5.76
N ARG A 332 16.70 -22.90 -5.74
CA ARG A 332 15.67 -23.21 -4.75
C ARG A 332 14.68 -24.19 -5.34
N MET A 333 14.45 -25.31 -4.62
CA MET A 333 13.37 -26.24 -4.87
C MET A 333 12.31 -26.04 -3.80
N THR A 334 11.10 -25.67 -4.19
CA THR A 334 9.97 -25.53 -3.28
C THR A 334 9.12 -26.80 -3.37
N VAL A 335 8.91 -27.45 -2.25
CA VAL A 335 8.06 -28.64 -2.09
C VAL A 335 6.78 -28.24 -1.39
N VAL A 336 5.63 -28.54 -1.98
CA VAL A 336 4.31 -28.36 -1.37
C VAL A 336 3.77 -29.73 -0.97
N SER A 337 3.36 -29.90 0.28
CA SER A 337 2.90 -31.16 0.84
C SER A 337 1.69 -30.98 1.76
N ASN A 338 1.08 -32.10 2.16
CA ASN A 338 0.01 -32.14 3.15
C ASN A 338 0.50 -32.23 4.60
N ASP A 339 1.78 -31.94 4.87
CA ASP A 339 2.31 -31.77 6.22
C ASP A 339 1.88 -30.41 6.79
N PRO A 340 1.07 -30.33 7.83
CA PRO A 340 0.57 -29.07 8.37
C PRO A 340 1.67 -28.17 8.96
N ASN A 341 2.81 -28.73 9.36
CA ASN A 341 3.92 -27.99 9.92
C ASN A 341 4.94 -27.57 8.84
N ARG A 342 4.94 -28.26 7.69
CA ARG A 342 5.86 -28.02 6.58
C ARG A 342 5.14 -28.10 5.23
N SER A 343 3.96 -27.46 5.14
CA SER A 343 3.14 -27.50 3.93
C SER A 343 3.83 -26.87 2.71
N VAL A 344 4.70 -25.90 2.94
CA VAL A 344 5.61 -25.33 1.94
C VAL A 344 7.02 -25.38 2.50
N PHE A 345 7.90 -26.13 1.86
CA PHE A 345 9.26 -26.34 2.29
C PHE A 345 10.26 -26.04 1.17
N VAL A 346 11.36 -25.38 1.50
CA VAL A 346 12.40 -25.01 0.54
C VAL A 346 13.66 -25.86 0.76
N ILE A 347 14.14 -26.48 -0.31
CA ILE A 347 15.40 -27.20 -0.38
C ILE A 347 16.36 -26.36 -1.24
N ASN A 348 17.54 -26.04 -0.72
CA ASN A 348 18.59 -25.37 -1.46
C ASN A 348 19.45 -26.42 -2.19
N LEU A 349 19.49 -26.33 -3.51
CA LEU A 349 20.30 -27.19 -4.38
C LEU A 349 21.59 -26.47 -4.70
N ASN A 350 22.71 -26.92 -4.15
CA ASN A 350 24.01 -26.30 -4.30
C ASN A 350 24.89 -27.10 -5.24
N GLY A 351 25.53 -26.47 -6.22
CA GLY A 351 26.41 -27.09 -7.19
C GLY A 351 27.49 -26.13 -7.69
N GLU A 352 28.37 -26.68 -8.52
CA GLU A 352 29.40 -25.94 -9.23
C GLU A 352 29.42 -26.35 -10.70
N VAL A 353 29.32 -25.40 -11.60
CA VAL A 353 29.36 -25.60 -13.05
C VAL A 353 30.80 -25.44 -13.54
N GLU A 354 31.27 -26.41 -14.31
CA GLU A 354 32.60 -26.44 -14.92
C GLU A 354 32.57 -26.70 -16.43
#